data_ba179d36f2842718c613fecd10d8b6ed
#
_entry.id   ba179d36f2842718c613fecd10d8b6ed
#
_cell.length_a   1.000
_cell.length_b   1.000
_cell.length_c   1.000
_cell.angle_alpha   90.00
_cell.angle_beta   90.00
_cell.angle_gamma   90.00
#
_symmetry.space_group_name_H-M   'P 1'
#
loop_
_entity.id
_entity.type
_entity.pdbx_description
1 polymer ?
#
loop_
_entity_poly.entity_id
_entity_poly.type
_entity_poly.pdbx_seq_one_letter_code
_entity_poly.pdbx_strand_id
1 'polypeptide(L)'
;SDYEMQKKDIESVLKTKVKNIFVPKLEINSAIVIESLGDKFENIVGIIETAKGLDDLKKISSKIKIQQLAIGEVDFSTDLGIEETAQALLFYRSQLVYISKILNIKPPIGGVYKNIKDLEGLQKFARNIKEIGFEGMQAIHPGQVEIIDAIFKPTLDEINEAEELLRDIELNDKKGIGVFVDSNGSIVDAAMIMKAKKIINQSE
;
A
#
# COMPACT_ATOMS: atom_id res chain seq x y z
N SER A 1 20.46 9.95 -19.73
CA SER A 1 19.46 8.87 -19.54
C SER A 1 18.71 9.11 -18.23
N ASP A 2 17.52 8.60 -18.09
CA ASP A 2 16.71 8.71 -16.85
C ASP A 2 17.49 8.23 -15.62
N TYR A 3 18.35 7.23 -15.77
CA TYR A 3 19.24 6.70 -14.75
C TYR A 3 20.24 7.75 -14.20
N GLU A 4 20.93 8.48 -15.08
CA GLU A 4 21.89 9.49 -14.64
C GLU A 4 21.22 10.67 -13.93
N MET A 5 20.00 11.01 -14.34
CA MET A 5 19.19 12.03 -13.69
C MET A 5 18.74 11.57 -12.31
N GLN A 6 18.19 10.37 -12.21
CA GLN A 6 17.77 9.77 -10.95
C GLN A 6 18.92 9.63 -9.95
N LYS A 7 20.13 9.25 -10.41
CA LYS A 7 21.33 9.21 -9.58
C LYS A 7 21.66 10.58 -8.99
N LYS A 8 21.64 11.63 -9.81
CA LYS A 8 21.89 13.02 -9.35
C LYS A 8 20.83 13.49 -8.36
N ASP A 9 19.57 13.12 -8.56
CA ASP A 9 18.48 13.46 -7.64
C ASP A 9 18.70 12.80 -6.28
N ILE A 10 19.01 11.51 -6.26
CA ILE A 10 19.30 10.76 -5.02
C ILE A 10 20.52 11.37 -4.31
N GLU A 11 21.61 11.66 -5.03
CA GLU A 11 22.80 12.32 -4.47
C GLU A 11 22.49 13.72 -3.90
N SER A 12 21.53 14.44 -4.50
CA SER A 12 21.10 15.74 -4.02
C SER A 12 20.27 15.64 -2.74
N VAL A 13 19.37 14.65 -2.67
CA VAL A 13 18.57 14.37 -1.46
C VAL A 13 19.46 13.95 -0.29
N LEU A 14 20.55 13.23 -0.53
CA LEU A 14 21.52 12.84 0.51
C LEU A 14 22.21 14.01 1.20
N LYS A 15 22.28 15.18 0.56
CA LYS A 15 22.81 16.41 1.17
C LYS A 15 21.83 17.06 2.14
N THR A 16 20.61 16.56 2.21
CA THR A 16 19.56 17.04 3.11
C THR A 16 19.44 16.13 4.35
N LYS A 17 18.54 16.50 5.26
CA LYS A 17 18.19 15.66 6.44
C LYS A 17 17.04 14.69 6.17
N VAL A 18 16.58 14.59 4.92
CA VAL A 18 15.47 13.72 4.53
C VAL A 18 15.86 12.25 4.71
N LYS A 19 15.00 11.51 5.39
CA LYS A 19 15.18 10.08 5.68
C LYS A 19 14.16 9.18 4.98
N ASN A 20 13.05 9.77 4.55
CA ASN A 20 11.96 9.07 3.90
C ASN A 20 11.85 9.54 2.46
N ILE A 21 11.88 8.61 1.51
CA ILE A 21 11.88 8.95 0.08
C ILE A 21 10.85 8.12 -0.68
N PHE A 22 10.25 8.77 -1.70
CA PHE A 22 9.57 8.09 -2.80
C PHE A 22 10.52 8.00 -3.98
N VAL A 23 10.70 6.79 -4.50
CA VAL A 23 11.58 6.53 -5.65
C VAL A 23 10.70 6.25 -6.87
N PRO A 24 10.56 7.22 -7.79
CA PRO A 24 9.80 7.01 -9.02
C PRO A 24 10.53 6.03 -9.95
N LYS A 25 9.77 5.36 -10.80
CA LYS A 25 10.28 4.37 -11.77
C LYS A 25 11.28 3.41 -11.14
N LEU A 26 10.86 2.82 -10.00
CA LEU A 26 11.72 1.89 -9.27
C LEU A 26 12.02 0.66 -10.14
N GLU A 27 13.27 0.53 -10.54
CA GLU A 27 13.83 -0.58 -11.29
C GLU A 27 15.14 -1.05 -10.64
N ILE A 28 15.72 -2.12 -11.17
CA ILE A 28 16.96 -2.69 -10.64
C ILE A 28 18.12 -1.69 -10.61
N ASN A 29 18.19 -0.80 -11.60
CA ASN A 29 19.23 0.23 -11.66
C ASN A 29 19.09 1.26 -10.52
N SER A 30 17.87 1.67 -10.19
CA SER A 30 17.58 2.53 -9.04
C SER A 30 18.00 1.87 -7.73
N ALA A 31 17.69 0.58 -7.60
CA ALA A 31 18.08 -0.20 -6.43
C ALA A 31 19.60 -0.30 -6.28
N ILE A 32 20.33 -0.49 -7.36
CA ILE A 32 21.82 -0.52 -7.35
C ILE A 32 22.39 0.81 -6.87
N VAL A 33 21.83 1.94 -7.33
CA VAL A 33 22.26 3.26 -6.86
C VAL A 33 22.01 3.41 -5.36
N ILE A 34 20.81 3.09 -4.91
CA ILE A 34 20.43 3.21 -3.49
C ILE A 34 21.29 2.27 -2.62
N GLU A 35 21.50 1.03 -3.04
CA GLU A 35 22.37 0.06 -2.37
C GLU A 35 23.80 0.59 -2.19
N SER A 36 24.35 1.23 -3.23
CA SER A 36 25.71 1.81 -3.18
C SER A 36 25.88 2.94 -2.17
N LEU A 37 24.79 3.53 -1.72
CA LEU A 37 24.76 4.64 -0.76
C LEU A 37 24.64 4.16 0.70
N GLY A 38 24.41 2.84 0.89
CA GLY A 38 24.19 2.23 2.21
C GLY A 38 22.87 2.69 2.86
N ASP A 39 22.73 2.42 4.16
CA ASP A 39 21.51 2.69 4.93
C ASP A 39 21.32 4.18 5.25
N LYS A 40 21.23 5.01 4.22
CA LYS A 40 21.03 6.47 4.36
C LYS A 40 19.57 6.85 4.55
N PHE A 41 18.65 6.01 4.04
CA PHE A 41 17.22 6.24 4.12
C PHE A 41 16.57 5.27 5.11
N GLU A 42 15.68 5.80 5.95
CA GLU A 42 14.94 5.01 6.93
C GLU A 42 13.72 4.35 6.28
N ASN A 43 13.03 5.07 5.39
CA ASN A 43 11.89 4.55 4.65
C ASN A 43 12.02 4.84 3.15
N ILE A 44 11.89 3.78 2.37
CA ILE A 44 11.87 3.82 0.91
C ILE A 44 10.51 3.33 0.44
N VAL A 45 9.77 4.19 -0.25
CA VAL A 45 8.55 3.83 -0.99
C VAL A 45 8.92 3.78 -2.47
N GLY A 46 8.82 2.59 -3.06
CA GLY A 46 9.09 2.41 -4.48
C GLY A 46 7.85 2.60 -5.33
N ILE A 47 7.87 3.51 -6.31
CA ILE A 47 6.75 3.69 -7.24
C ILE A 47 6.98 2.79 -8.47
N ILE A 48 6.03 1.88 -8.69
CA ILE A 48 6.02 0.98 -9.83
C ILE A 48 5.27 1.63 -10.97
N GLU A 49 5.99 1.93 -12.02
CA GLU A 49 5.55 2.70 -13.19
C GLU A 49 5.88 2.00 -14.52
N THR A 50 6.52 0.82 -14.45
CA THR A 50 6.90 0.03 -15.62
C THR A 50 6.67 -1.46 -15.37
N ALA A 51 6.41 -2.22 -16.45
CA ALA A 51 6.32 -3.68 -16.40
C ALA A 51 7.62 -4.31 -15.86
N LYS A 52 8.76 -3.74 -16.26
CA LYS A 52 10.07 -4.19 -15.81
C LYS A 52 10.28 -3.95 -14.31
N GLY A 53 9.85 -2.79 -13.78
CA GLY A 53 9.88 -2.51 -12.34
C GLY A 53 9.08 -3.52 -11.54
N LEU A 54 7.90 -3.89 -12.04
CA LEU A 54 7.05 -4.91 -11.42
C LEU A 54 7.71 -6.30 -11.44
N ASP A 55 8.26 -6.72 -12.56
CA ASP A 55 8.91 -8.03 -12.73
C ASP A 55 10.17 -8.17 -11.86
N ASP A 56 10.96 -7.10 -11.74
CA ASP A 56 12.21 -7.10 -11.00
C ASP A 56 12.05 -6.94 -9.47
N LEU A 57 10.84 -6.80 -8.93
CA LEU A 57 10.59 -6.48 -7.51
C LEU A 57 11.31 -7.42 -6.53
N LYS A 58 11.35 -8.72 -6.81
CA LYS A 58 12.08 -9.68 -5.96
C LYS A 58 13.59 -9.42 -5.95
N LYS A 59 14.16 -9.06 -7.10
CA LYS A 59 15.59 -8.72 -7.21
C LYS A 59 15.88 -7.39 -6.53
N ILE A 60 14.99 -6.41 -6.71
CA ILE A 60 15.09 -5.10 -6.07
C ILE A 60 15.07 -5.23 -4.55
N SER A 61 14.11 -5.99 -4.01
CA SER A 61 13.97 -6.20 -2.56
C SER A 61 15.12 -6.99 -1.92
N SER A 62 15.90 -7.73 -2.71
CA SER A 62 17.12 -8.37 -2.23
C SER A 62 18.31 -7.41 -2.10
N LYS A 63 18.22 -6.24 -2.72
CA LYS A 63 19.28 -5.21 -2.72
C LYS A 63 19.01 -4.06 -1.75
N ILE A 64 17.78 -3.63 -1.66
CA ILE A 64 17.39 -2.50 -0.81
C ILE A 64 16.17 -2.86 0.04
N LYS A 65 16.12 -2.29 1.24
CA LYS A 65 14.97 -2.46 2.13
C LYS A 65 13.86 -1.50 1.73
N ILE A 66 12.89 -2.02 0.97
CA ILE A 66 11.65 -1.29 0.64
C ILE A 66 10.68 -1.45 1.81
N GLN A 67 10.06 -0.38 2.27
CA GLN A 67 9.03 -0.42 3.32
C GLN A 67 7.63 -0.53 2.74
N GLN A 68 7.42 0.03 1.54
CA GLN A 68 6.11 0.05 0.90
C GLN A 68 6.26 0.26 -0.61
N LEU A 69 5.28 -0.20 -1.38
CA LEU A 69 5.18 0.07 -2.81
C LEU A 69 4.07 1.09 -3.08
N ALA A 70 4.19 1.81 -4.18
CA ALA A 70 3.13 2.62 -4.76
C ALA A 70 2.99 2.29 -6.25
N ILE A 71 1.85 2.60 -6.84
CA ILE A 71 1.65 2.46 -8.29
C ILE A 71 1.52 3.83 -8.94
N GLY A 72 2.25 4.06 -10.04
CA GLY A 72 2.07 5.21 -10.94
C GLY A 72 1.29 4.78 -12.18
N GLU A 73 -0.04 4.78 -12.07
CA GLU A 73 -0.94 4.14 -13.05
C GLU A 73 -0.86 4.73 -14.45
N VAL A 74 -0.61 6.03 -14.56
CA VAL A 74 -0.49 6.74 -15.83
C VAL A 74 0.72 6.22 -16.63
N ASP A 75 1.89 6.27 -15.99
CA ASP A 75 3.14 5.82 -16.63
C ASP A 75 3.12 4.31 -16.85
N PHE A 76 2.58 3.54 -15.90
CA PHE A 76 2.45 2.10 -16.01
C PHE A 76 1.55 1.68 -17.16
N SER A 77 0.40 2.35 -17.34
CA SER A 77 -0.50 2.08 -18.46
C SER A 77 0.14 2.44 -19.80
N THR A 78 0.89 3.54 -19.82
CA THR A 78 1.65 3.98 -21.01
C THR A 78 2.73 2.97 -21.39
N ASP A 79 3.49 2.47 -20.41
CA ASP A 79 4.54 1.48 -20.62
C ASP A 79 3.99 0.15 -21.18
N LEU A 80 2.81 -0.26 -20.71
CA LEU A 80 2.13 -1.47 -21.17
C LEU A 80 1.34 -1.28 -22.47
N GLY A 81 1.06 -0.04 -22.89
CA GLY A 81 0.19 0.24 -24.04
C GLY A 81 -1.28 -0.13 -23.79
N ILE A 82 -1.77 0.02 -22.54
CA ILE A 82 -3.15 -0.28 -22.16
C ILE A 82 -3.89 1.00 -21.75
N GLU A 83 -5.24 0.93 -21.77
CA GLU A 83 -6.08 2.00 -21.24
C GLU A 83 -5.99 2.08 -19.71
N GLU A 84 -5.98 3.30 -19.18
CA GLU A 84 -5.98 3.56 -17.73
C GLU A 84 -7.40 3.37 -17.16
N THR A 85 -7.87 2.13 -17.15
CA THR A 85 -9.18 1.77 -16.58
C THR A 85 -9.04 0.84 -15.38
N ALA A 86 -10.04 0.85 -14.50
CA ALA A 86 -10.06 -0.03 -13.34
C ALA A 86 -9.92 -1.51 -13.75
N GLN A 87 -10.57 -1.91 -14.83
CA GLN A 87 -10.54 -3.28 -15.35
C GLN A 87 -9.17 -3.68 -15.90
N ALA A 88 -8.54 -2.83 -16.72
CA ALA A 88 -7.24 -3.11 -17.31
C ALA A 88 -6.13 -3.17 -16.24
N LEU A 89 -6.25 -2.36 -15.19
CA LEU A 89 -5.27 -2.27 -14.12
C LEU A 89 -5.50 -3.26 -12.97
N LEU A 90 -6.66 -3.92 -12.88
CA LEU A 90 -7.02 -4.78 -11.74
C LEU A 90 -5.97 -5.87 -11.48
N PHE A 91 -5.50 -6.54 -12.52
CA PHE A 91 -4.49 -7.61 -12.40
C PHE A 91 -3.19 -7.08 -11.75
N TYR A 92 -2.71 -5.94 -12.21
CA TYR A 92 -1.44 -5.36 -11.74
C TYR A 92 -1.56 -4.78 -10.34
N ARG A 93 -2.69 -4.16 -10.00
CA ARG A 93 -3.02 -3.72 -8.65
C ARG A 93 -3.03 -4.90 -7.68
N SER A 94 -3.72 -5.99 -8.05
CA SER A 94 -3.77 -7.22 -7.24
C SER A 94 -2.39 -7.86 -7.11
N GLN A 95 -1.56 -7.83 -8.16
CA GLN A 95 -0.17 -8.30 -8.08
C GLN A 95 0.66 -7.49 -7.09
N LEU A 96 0.52 -6.17 -7.04
CA LEU A 96 1.24 -5.34 -6.06
C LEU A 96 0.87 -5.69 -4.63
N VAL A 97 -0.42 -5.90 -4.34
CA VAL A 97 -0.89 -6.35 -3.02
C VAL A 97 -0.29 -7.71 -2.68
N TYR A 98 -0.36 -8.67 -3.61
CA TYR A 98 0.21 -10.02 -3.45
C TYR A 98 1.72 -9.97 -3.18
N ILE A 99 2.48 -9.23 -4.01
CA ILE A 99 3.94 -9.13 -3.86
C ILE A 99 4.31 -8.42 -2.56
N SER A 100 3.61 -7.35 -2.17
CA SER A 100 3.83 -6.68 -0.88
C SER A 100 3.69 -7.67 0.29
N LYS A 101 2.73 -8.58 0.22
CA LYS A 101 2.55 -9.63 1.23
C LYS A 101 3.70 -10.65 1.21
N ILE A 102 4.15 -11.08 0.03
CA ILE A 102 5.29 -12.02 -0.11
C ILE A 102 6.59 -11.40 0.41
N LEU A 103 6.80 -10.12 0.16
CA LEU A 103 7.99 -9.38 0.63
C LEU A 103 7.88 -8.99 2.11
N ASN A 104 6.76 -9.25 2.77
CA ASN A 104 6.48 -8.86 4.15
C ASN A 104 6.67 -7.36 4.42
N ILE A 105 6.22 -6.55 3.47
CA ILE A 105 6.18 -5.08 3.55
C ILE A 105 4.74 -4.57 3.72
N LYS A 106 4.58 -3.27 3.97
CA LYS A 106 3.25 -2.65 4.10
C LYS A 106 2.42 -2.85 2.83
N PRO A 107 1.08 -2.93 2.92
CA PRO A 107 0.21 -2.91 1.75
C PRO A 107 0.49 -1.69 0.87
N PRO A 108 0.31 -1.79 -0.47
CA PRO A 108 0.73 -0.72 -1.37
C PRO A 108 -0.14 0.54 -1.26
N ILE A 109 0.38 1.64 -1.81
CA ILE A 109 -0.30 2.93 -1.98
C ILE A 109 -0.81 3.03 -3.41
N GLY A 110 -2.10 3.35 -3.57
CA GLY A 110 -2.76 3.54 -4.86
C GLY A 110 -2.26 4.78 -5.61
N GLY A 111 -2.54 4.81 -6.90
CA GLY A 111 -2.25 5.94 -7.76
C GLY A 111 -3.09 7.18 -7.44
N VAL A 112 -2.98 8.18 -8.32
CA VAL A 112 -3.66 9.47 -8.17
C VAL A 112 -5.02 9.48 -8.86
N TYR A 113 -5.99 10.23 -8.32
CA TYR A 113 -7.22 10.59 -9.03
C TYR A 113 -7.08 11.96 -9.67
N LYS A 114 -7.05 12.00 -11.00
CA LYS A 114 -6.65 13.20 -11.76
C LYS A 114 -7.68 14.32 -11.77
N ASN A 115 -8.97 14.00 -11.68
CA ASN A 115 -10.02 15.01 -11.69
C ASN A 115 -10.26 15.61 -10.29
N ILE A 116 -9.54 16.69 -9.98
CA ILE A 116 -9.60 17.35 -8.66
C ILE A 116 -10.97 17.95 -8.32
N LYS A 117 -11.88 18.14 -9.31
CA LYS A 117 -13.23 18.69 -9.10
C LYS A 117 -14.28 17.61 -8.89
N ASP A 118 -14.00 16.37 -9.26
CA ASP A 118 -14.92 15.25 -9.15
C ASP A 118 -14.68 14.46 -7.86
N LEU A 119 -15.27 14.97 -6.77
CA LEU A 119 -15.13 14.37 -5.45
C LEU A 119 -15.88 13.03 -5.32
N GLU A 120 -16.99 12.85 -6.03
CA GLU A 120 -17.71 11.57 -6.05
C GLU A 120 -16.91 10.47 -6.77
N GLY A 121 -16.31 10.80 -7.91
CA GLY A 121 -15.42 9.90 -8.62
C GLY A 121 -14.19 9.53 -7.79
N LEU A 122 -13.60 10.50 -7.07
CA LEU A 122 -12.53 10.24 -6.11
C LEU A 122 -12.96 9.23 -5.05
N GLN A 123 -14.14 9.39 -4.44
CA GLN A 123 -14.65 8.45 -3.43
C GLN A 123 -14.80 7.03 -3.97
N LYS A 124 -15.40 6.89 -5.17
CA LYS A 124 -15.57 5.59 -5.83
C LYS A 124 -14.22 4.94 -6.14
N PHE A 125 -13.28 5.73 -6.66
CA PHE A 125 -11.92 5.27 -6.95
C PHE A 125 -11.20 4.80 -5.68
N ALA A 126 -11.20 5.61 -4.63
CA ALA A 126 -10.54 5.30 -3.36
C ALA A 126 -11.13 4.04 -2.68
N ARG A 127 -12.47 3.86 -2.71
CA ARG A 127 -13.10 2.63 -2.20
C ARG A 127 -12.67 1.41 -3.00
N ASN A 128 -12.63 1.49 -4.33
CA ASN A 128 -12.17 0.39 -5.18
C ASN A 128 -10.70 0.03 -4.87
N ILE A 129 -9.83 1.01 -4.68
CA ILE A 129 -8.44 0.79 -4.28
C ILE A 129 -8.34 0.11 -2.90
N LYS A 130 -9.13 0.58 -1.90
CA LYS A 130 -9.19 -0.06 -0.57
C LYS A 130 -9.68 -1.51 -0.65
N GLU A 131 -10.72 -1.80 -1.45
CA GLU A 131 -11.27 -3.15 -1.64
C GLU A 131 -10.24 -4.13 -2.22
N ILE A 132 -9.37 -3.67 -3.13
CA ILE A 132 -8.30 -4.49 -3.70
C ILE A 132 -7.23 -4.82 -2.64
N GLY A 133 -7.11 -4.05 -1.56
CA GLY A 133 -6.19 -4.30 -0.47
C GLY A 133 -5.05 -3.28 -0.33
N PHE A 134 -5.18 -2.12 -0.94
CA PHE A 134 -4.29 -0.99 -0.72
C PHE A 134 -4.57 -0.35 0.65
N GLU A 135 -3.58 0.34 1.23
CA GLU A 135 -3.67 0.97 2.55
C GLU A 135 -3.80 2.49 2.49
N GLY A 136 -3.73 3.05 1.30
CA GLY A 136 -3.85 4.48 1.03
C GLY A 136 -3.79 4.75 -0.46
N MET A 137 -3.83 6.02 -0.84
CA MET A 137 -3.57 6.47 -2.20
C MET A 137 -2.90 7.85 -2.21
N GLN A 138 -2.27 8.17 -3.32
CA GLN A 138 -1.61 9.46 -3.49
C GLN A 138 -2.64 10.56 -3.75
N ALA A 139 -2.50 11.71 -3.09
CA ALA A 139 -3.28 12.92 -3.33
C ALA A 139 -2.45 13.94 -4.13
N ILE A 140 -3.05 14.55 -5.15
CA ILE A 140 -2.44 15.62 -5.97
C ILE A 140 -3.03 17.00 -5.67
N HIS A 141 -4.02 17.06 -4.77
CA HIS A 141 -4.65 18.30 -4.36
C HIS A 141 -5.06 18.24 -2.89
N PRO A 142 -4.88 19.30 -2.09
CA PRO A 142 -5.24 19.30 -0.67
C PRO A 142 -6.71 18.91 -0.39
N GLY A 143 -7.65 19.32 -1.26
CA GLY A 143 -9.07 18.95 -1.13
C GLY A 143 -9.38 17.45 -1.30
N GLN A 144 -8.42 16.64 -1.71
CA GLN A 144 -8.57 15.18 -1.79
C GLN A 144 -8.22 14.49 -0.46
N VAL A 145 -7.41 15.13 0.37
CA VAL A 145 -6.80 14.49 1.55
C VAL A 145 -7.84 14.01 2.55
N GLU A 146 -8.80 14.87 2.92
CA GLU A 146 -9.84 14.52 3.90
C GLU A 146 -10.72 13.36 3.41
N ILE A 147 -11.02 13.31 2.12
CA ILE A 147 -11.85 12.25 1.52
C ILE A 147 -11.09 10.92 1.52
N ILE A 148 -9.83 10.95 1.12
CA ILE A 148 -8.97 9.76 1.10
C ILE A 148 -8.80 9.23 2.53
N ASP A 149 -8.46 10.11 3.46
CA ASP A 149 -8.26 9.76 4.87
C ASP A 149 -9.52 9.11 5.47
N ALA A 150 -10.70 9.72 5.25
CA ALA A 150 -11.97 9.16 5.72
C ALA A 150 -12.30 7.77 5.14
N ILE A 151 -11.86 7.47 3.92
CA ILE A 151 -12.12 6.16 3.29
C ILE A 151 -11.15 5.10 3.81
N PHE A 152 -9.88 5.44 3.97
CA PHE A 152 -8.87 4.45 4.36
C PHE A 152 -8.82 4.19 5.86
N LYS A 153 -9.25 5.13 6.70
CA LYS A 153 -9.44 4.89 8.13
C LYS A 153 -10.55 3.87 8.40
N PRO A 154 -10.41 3.07 9.46
CA PRO A 154 -11.53 2.27 9.96
C PRO A 154 -12.68 3.17 10.41
N THR A 155 -13.91 2.73 10.14
CA THR A 155 -15.11 3.39 10.68
C THR A 155 -15.31 3.03 12.16
N LEU A 156 -16.09 3.84 12.88
CA LEU A 156 -16.43 3.53 14.27
C LEU A 156 -17.14 2.18 14.41
N ASP A 157 -17.98 1.82 13.44
CA ASP A 157 -18.67 0.53 13.42
C ASP A 157 -17.67 -0.62 13.26
N GLU A 158 -16.74 -0.51 12.30
CA GLU A 158 -15.66 -1.50 12.11
C GLU A 158 -14.78 -1.66 13.37
N ILE A 159 -14.50 -0.54 14.06
CA ILE A 159 -13.73 -0.56 15.31
C ILE A 159 -14.52 -1.27 16.42
N ASN A 160 -15.79 -0.91 16.61
CA ASN A 160 -16.65 -1.51 17.63
C ASN A 160 -16.82 -3.02 17.40
N GLU A 161 -17.08 -3.44 16.16
CA GLU A 161 -17.17 -4.87 15.79
C GLU A 161 -15.86 -5.62 16.06
N ALA A 162 -14.72 -5.01 15.73
CA ALA A 162 -13.41 -5.59 15.99
C ALA A 162 -13.12 -5.74 17.49
N GLU A 163 -13.46 -4.73 18.30
CA GLU A 163 -13.32 -4.78 19.76
C GLU A 163 -14.24 -5.85 20.39
N GLU A 164 -15.48 -5.96 19.93
CA GLU A 164 -16.43 -6.96 20.41
C GLU A 164 -15.91 -8.37 20.10
N LEU A 165 -15.47 -8.60 18.86
CA LEU A 165 -14.87 -9.87 18.47
C LEU A 165 -13.66 -10.24 19.33
N LEU A 166 -12.74 -9.29 19.56
CA LEU A 166 -11.55 -9.56 20.39
C LEU A 166 -11.90 -9.83 21.85
N ARG A 167 -12.91 -9.17 22.41
CA ARG A 167 -13.45 -9.49 23.75
C ARG A 167 -14.05 -10.88 23.84
N ASP A 168 -14.83 -11.28 22.85
CA ASP A 168 -15.42 -12.63 22.76
C ASP A 168 -14.34 -13.71 22.70
N ILE A 169 -13.25 -13.46 21.98
CA ILE A 169 -12.08 -14.35 21.93
C ILE A 169 -11.45 -14.51 23.31
N GLU A 170 -11.16 -13.42 24.02
CA GLU A 170 -10.56 -13.46 25.35
C GLU A 170 -11.41 -14.25 26.36
N LEU A 171 -12.74 -14.13 26.25
CA LEU A 171 -13.69 -14.88 27.08
C LEU A 171 -13.71 -16.38 26.78
N ASN A 172 -13.54 -16.75 25.50
CA ASN A 172 -13.61 -18.14 25.06
C ASN A 172 -12.25 -18.85 25.12
N ASP A 173 -11.13 -18.13 24.93
CA ASP A 173 -9.77 -18.66 25.06
C ASP A 173 -9.52 -19.20 26.49
N LYS A 174 -10.07 -18.54 27.50
CA LYS A 174 -10.06 -19.01 28.91
C LYS A 174 -10.77 -20.36 29.08
N LYS A 175 -11.57 -20.80 28.11
CA LYS A 175 -12.28 -22.09 28.09
C LYS A 175 -11.57 -23.16 27.24
N GLY A 176 -10.42 -22.81 26.59
CA GLY A 176 -9.64 -23.73 25.75
C GLY A 176 -10.32 -24.12 24.42
N ILE A 177 -11.20 -23.26 23.89
CA ILE A 177 -11.97 -23.53 22.67
C ILE A 177 -11.25 -22.84 21.51
N GLY A 178 -10.64 -23.61 20.61
CA GLY A 178 -9.86 -23.10 19.47
C GLY A 178 -10.68 -22.57 18.29
N VAL A 179 -11.96 -22.94 18.20
CA VAL A 179 -12.95 -22.43 17.24
C VAL A 179 -14.25 -22.23 17.98
N PHE A 180 -14.84 -21.04 17.89
CA PHE A 180 -16.11 -20.76 18.58
C PHE A 180 -17.05 -19.97 17.66
N VAL A 181 -18.30 -19.88 18.09
CA VAL A 181 -19.33 -19.08 17.43
C VAL A 181 -19.45 -17.78 18.19
N ASP A 182 -19.39 -16.65 17.50
CA ASP A 182 -19.55 -15.32 18.09
C ASP A 182 -21.00 -15.07 18.55
N SER A 183 -21.25 -13.92 19.16
CA SER A 183 -22.57 -13.49 19.60
C SER A 183 -23.60 -13.41 18.48
N ASN A 184 -23.16 -13.30 17.22
CA ASN A 184 -24.00 -13.21 16.02
C ASN A 184 -24.23 -14.58 15.34
N GLY A 185 -23.71 -15.67 15.89
CA GLY A 185 -23.83 -17.01 15.33
C GLY A 185 -22.84 -17.34 14.22
N SER A 186 -21.80 -16.53 14.03
CA SER A 186 -20.76 -16.75 13.02
C SER A 186 -19.58 -17.53 13.59
N ILE A 187 -19.01 -18.43 12.79
CA ILE A 187 -17.79 -19.17 13.16
C ILE A 187 -16.60 -18.20 13.11
N VAL A 188 -15.92 -18.05 14.23
CA VAL A 188 -14.71 -17.22 14.33
C VAL A 188 -13.48 -18.07 14.03
N ASP A 189 -12.72 -17.65 13.04
CA ASP A 189 -11.45 -18.26 12.65
C ASP A 189 -10.24 -17.32 12.85
N ALA A 190 -9.04 -17.85 12.65
CA ALA A 190 -7.80 -17.10 12.81
C ALA A 190 -7.69 -15.89 11.85
N ALA A 191 -8.31 -15.95 10.66
CA ALA A 191 -8.28 -14.85 9.70
C ALA A 191 -9.13 -13.67 10.18
N MET A 192 -10.30 -13.94 10.77
CA MET A 192 -11.15 -12.92 11.38
C MET A 192 -10.45 -12.23 12.56
N ILE A 193 -9.75 -12.99 13.38
CA ILE A 193 -8.94 -12.47 14.49
C ILE A 193 -7.85 -11.53 13.99
N MET A 194 -7.11 -11.93 12.94
CA MET A 194 -6.07 -11.09 12.35
C MET A 194 -6.66 -9.82 11.74
N LYS A 195 -7.82 -9.89 11.11
CA LYS A 195 -8.53 -8.73 10.55
C LYS A 195 -8.92 -7.75 11.66
N ALA A 196 -9.53 -8.23 12.75
CA ALA A 196 -9.93 -7.40 13.87
C ALA A 196 -8.71 -6.69 14.51
N LYS A 197 -7.62 -7.41 14.77
CA LYS A 197 -6.37 -6.82 15.26
C LYS A 197 -5.80 -5.75 14.33
N LYS A 198 -5.89 -5.96 13.00
CA LYS A 198 -5.45 -4.96 12.02
C LYS A 198 -6.29 -3.68 12.11
N ILE A 199 -7.62 -3.81 12.24
CA ILE A 199 -8.54 -2.67 12.36
C ILE A 199 -8.18 -1.84 13.60
N ILE A 200 -8.01 -2.48 14.76
CA ILE A 200 -7.64 -1.76 15.99
C ILE A 200 -6.29 -1.05 15.86
N ASN A 201 -5.27 -1.71 15.32
CA ASN A 201 -3.96 -1.07 15.11
C ASN A 201 -4.00 0.11 14.12
N GLN A 202 -5.00 0.17 13.24
CA GLN A 202 -5.18 1.30 12.31
C GLN A 202 -6.02 2.43 12.89
N SER A 203 -6.68 2.21 14.03
CA SER A 203 -7.50 3.22 14.71
C SER A 203 -6.71 4.05 15.74
N GLU A 204 -5.54 3.57 16.16
CA GLU A 204 -4.59 4.28 17.02
C GLU A 204 -3.75 5.29 16.22
#